data_6fcd307da03263427938fb6e4dc7c4d0
#
_entry.id   6fcd307da03263427938fb6e4dc7c4d0
#
_cell.length_a   1.000
_cell.length_b   1.000
_cell.length_c   1.000
_cell.angle_alpha   90.00
_cell.angle_beta   90.00
_cell.angle_gamma   90.00
#
_symmetry.space_group_name_H-M   'P 1'
#
loop_
_entity.id
_entity.type
_entity.pdbx_description
1 polymer ?
#
loop_
_entity_poly.entity_id
_entity_poly.type
_entity_poly.pdbx_seq_one_letter_code
_entity_poly.pdbx_strand_id
1 'polypeptide(L)'
;MYMFKDLDPLLHQQLRLSIMSLLMSVKEAEFTFIREKTGASAGNLSVQINKLAEADYIKVQKTFRDNYPLTTCAVTEKGKHSFETYVKSLQDYLKP
;
A
#
# COMPACT_ATOMS: atom_id res chain seq x y z
N MET A 1 -13.27 16.47 -22.59
CA MET A 1 -13.05 16.04 -21.19
C MET A 1 -13.48 14.59 -21.04
N TYR A 2 -12.65 13.80 -20.39
CA TYR A 2 -12.96 12.38 -20.17
C TYR A 2 -13.61 12.21 -18.81
N MET A 3 -14.69 11.45 -18.75
CA MET A 3 -15.36 11.08 -17.51
C MET A 3 -14.49 10.15 -16.66
N PHE A 4 -13.76 9.26 -17.34
CA PHE A 4 -12.95 8.24 -16.69
C PHE A 4 -11.47 8.63 -16.73
N LYS A 5 -10.94 9.06 -15.59
CA LYS A 5 -9.54 9.39 -15.47
C LYS A 5 -8.70 8.13 -15.36
N ASP A 6 -7.46 8.19 -15.79
CA ASP A 6 -6.53 7.07 -15.62
C ASP A 6 -6.34 6.79 -14.14
N LEU A 7 -6.44 5.52 -13.78
CA LEU A 7 -6.16 5.08 -12.43
C LEU A 7 -4.65 4.93 -12.25
N ASP A 8 -4.16 5.28 -11.08
CA ASP A 8 -2.74 5.14 -10.76
C ASP A 8 -2.33 3.67 -10.96
N PRO A 9 -1.45 3.37 -11.93
CA PRO A 9 -1.10 1.98 -12.22
C PRO A 9 -0.38 1.28 -11.06
N LEU A 10 0.29 2.04 -10.20
CA LEU A 10 0.93 1.46 -9.04
C LEU A 10 -0.09 0.97 -8.02
N LEU A 11 -1.18 1.71 -7.84
CA LEU A 11 -2.26 1.34 -6.92
C LEU A 11 -3.28 0.39 -7.55
N HIS A 12 -3.38 0.39 -8.87
CA HIS A 12 -4.34 -0.44 -9.58
C HIS A 12 -3.82 -1.86 -9.77
N GLN A 13 -3.49 -2.50 -8.65
CA GLN A 13 -3.02 -3.87 -8.59
C GLN A 13 -3.45 -4.41 -7.23
N GLN A 14 -4.07 -5.57 -7.23
CA GLN A 14 -4.79 -6.07 -6.05
C GLN A 14 -3.96 -6.07 -4.77
N LEU A 15 -2.76 -6.65 -4.79
CA LEU A 15 -1.97 -6.76 -3.56
C LEU A 15 -1.47 -5.40 -3.08
N ARG A 16 -0.98 -4.55 -3.99
CA ARG A 16 -0.54 -3.21 -3.61
C ARG A 16 -1.70 -2.38 -3.07
N LEU A 17 -2.88 -2.50 -3.69
CA LEU A 17 -4.07 -1.82 -3.20
C LEU A 17 -4.44 -2.30 -1.80
N SER A 18 -4.36 -3.61 -1.55
CA SER A 18 -4.64 -4.18 -0.24
C SER A 18 -3.67 -3.68 0.83
N ILE A 19 -2.38 -3.61 0.48
CA ILE A 19 -1.36 -3.08 1.39
C ILE A 19 -1.68 -1.63 1.76
N MET A 20 -1.94 -0.80 0.76
CA MET A 20 -2.26 0.61 0.99
C MET A 20 -3.52 0.78 1.81
N SER A 21 -4.54 -0.02 1.51
CA SER A 21 -5.80 0.02 2.25
C SER A 21 -5.59 -0.27 3.75
N LEU A 22 -4.78 -1.28 4.06
CA LEU A 22 -4.45 -1.59 5.46
C LEU A 22 -3.69 -0.44 6.12
N LEU A 23 -2.71 0.12 5.41
CA LEU A 23 -1.87 1.17 5.98
C LEU A 23 -2.59 2.50 6.15
N MET A 24 -3.65 2.74 5.40
CA MET A 24 -4.47 3.95 5.57
C MET A 24 -5.22 3.97 6.90
N SER A 25 -5.45 2.82 7.50
CA SER A 25 -6.24 2.72 8.74
C SER A 25 -5.40 2.57 10.01
N VAL A 26 -4.07 2.52 9.88
CA VAL A 26 -3.17 2.33 11.03
C VAL A 26 -2.01 3.31 10.96
N LYS A 27 -1.34 3.54 12.10
CA LYS A 27 -0.14 4.36 12.12
C LYS A 27 1.04 3.66 11.46
N GLU A 28 1.18 2.38 11.73
CA GLU A 28 2.17 1.51 11.10
C GLU A 28 1.73 0.06 11.26
N ALA A 29 2.26 -0.82 10.43
CA ALA A 29 1.94 -2.25 10.49
C ALA A 29 3.20 -3.08 10.27
N GLU A 30 3.26 -4.21 10.99
CA GLU A 30 4.35 -5.17 10.82
C GLU A 30 4.14 -5.98 9.55
N PHE A 31 5.24 -6.40 8.95
CA PHE A 31 5.22 -7.23 7.75
C PHE A 31 4.36 -8.48 7.93
N THR A 32 4.50 -9.15 9.09
CA THR A 32 3.74 -10.37 9.39
C THR A 32 2.24 -10.11 9.46
N PHE A 33 1.84 -8.96 10.00
CA PHE A 33 0.43 -8.56 10.04
C PHE A 33 -0.12 -8.35 8.63
N ILE A 34 0.63 -7.63 7.80
CA ILE A 34 0.23 -7.37 6.42
C ILE A 34 0.11 -8.68 5.64
N ARG A 35 1.08 -9.57 5.82
CA ARG A 35 1.06 -10.88 5.17
C ARG A 35 -0.16 -11.69 5.57
N GLU A 36 -0.47 -11.72 6.85
CA GLU A 36 -1.62 -12.44 7.37
C GLU A 36 -2.93 -11.90 6.79
N LYS A 37 -3.08 -10.58 6.77
CA LYS A 37 -4.31 -9.94 6.30
C LYS A 37 -4.51 -10.03 4.79
N THR A 38 -3.42 -10.05 4.02
CA THR A 38 -3.50 -10.12 2.55
C THR A 38 -3.49 -11.56 2.03
N GLY A 39 -3.00 -12.52 2.82
CA GLY A 39 -2.83 -13.89 2.37
C GLY A 39 -1.68 -14.08 1.38
N ALA A 40 -0.85 -13.07 1.18
CA ALA A 40 0.23 -13.12 0.21
C ALA A 40 1.40 -13.99 0.71
N SER A 41 2.18 -14.53 -0.24
CA SER A 41 3.45 -15.15 0.10
C SER A 41 4.44 -14.07 0.55
N ALA A 42 5.40 -14.45 1.39
CA ALA A 42 6.42 -13.51 1.86
C ALA A 42 7.20 -12.88 0.70
N GLY A 43 7.53 -13.70 -0.32
CA GLY A 43 8.28 -13.22 -1.48
C GLY A 43 7.52 -12.19 -2.29
N ASN A 44 6.26 -12.48 -2.62
CA ASN A 44 5.45 -11.55 -3.39
C ASN A 44 5.15 -10.28 -2.60
N LEU A 45 4.87 -10.41 -1.32
CA LEU A 45 4.63 -9.25 -0.45
C LEU A 45 5.86 -8.34 -0.42
N SER A 46 7.06 -8.89 -0.28
CA SER A 46 8.30 -8.11 -0.28
C SER A 46 8.48 -7.34 -1.59
N VAL A 47 8.19 -7.98 -2.72
CA VAL A 47 8.28 -7.33 -4.04
C VAL A 47 7.33 -6.12 -4.11
N GLN A 48 6.09 -6.32 -3.69
CA GLN A 48 5.09 -5.23 -3.79
C GLN A 48 5.35 -4.11 -2.80
N ILE A 49 5.80 -4.43 -1.59
CA ILE A 49 6.20 -3.42 -0.61
C ILE A 49 7.37 -2.58 -1.16
N ASN A 50 8.36 -3.22 -1.79
CA ASN A 50 9.49 -2.51 -2.36
C ASN A 50 9.05 -1.55 -3.47
N LYS A 51 8.12 -1.97 -4.32
CA LYS A 51 7.58 -1.10 -5.38
C LYS A 51 6.91 0.14 -4.80
N LEU A 52 6.13 -0.03 -3.75
CA LEU A 52 5.46 1.10 -3.08
C LEU A 52 6.49 2.02 -2.39
N ALA A 53 7.51 1.44 -1.78
CA ALA A 53 8.57 2.21 -1.12
C ALA A 53 9.41 3.01 -2.12
N GLU A 54 9.74 2.42 -3.27
CA GLU A 54 10.47 3.10 -4.34
C GLU A 54 9.71 4.31 -4.87
N ALA A 55 8.38 4.23 -4.91
CA ALA A 55 7.54 5.34 -5.32
C ALA A 55 7.27 6.35 -4.19
N ASP A 56 7.82 6.11 -3.01
CA ASP A 56 7.63 6.94 -1.83
C ASP A 56 6.18 6.99 -1.33
N TYR A 57 5.42 5.94 -1.61
CA TYR A 57 4.05 5.82 -1.10
C TYR A 57 4.02 5.28 0.32
N ILE A 58 5.03 4.51 0.68
CA ILE A 58 5.17 3.95 2.03
C ILE A 58 6.63 4.11 2.49
N LYS A 59 6.80 4.06 3.80
CA LYS A 59 8.10 4.05 4.44
C LYS A 59 8.27 2.69 5.11
N VAL A 60 9.42 2.05 4.85
CA VAL A 60 9.75 0.75 5.43
C VAL A 60 10.86 0.96 6.45
N GLN A 61 10.66 0.43 7.64
CA GLN A 61 11.63 0.52 8.71
C GLN A 61 11.99 -0.89 9.16
N LYS A 62 13.30 -1.16 9.21
CA LYS A 62 13.82 -2.46 9.66
C LYS A 62 14.55 -2.27 10.98
N THR A 63 14.07 -2.96 12.00
CA THR A 63 14.63 -2.90 13.36
C THR A 63 14.72 -4.30 13.93
N PHE A 64 14.94 -4.40 15.23
CA PHE A 64 14.96 -5.67 15.94
C PHE A 64 14.04 -5.60 17.15
N ARG A 65 13.39 -6.72 17.44
CA ARG A 65 12.63 -6.92 18.66
C ARG A 65 13.14 -8.22 19.28
N ASP A 66 13.69 -8.14 20.49
CA ASP A 66 14.22 -9.32 21.20
C ASP A 66 15.19 -10.13 20.33
N ASN A 67 16.09 -9.42 19.64
CA ASN A 67 17.10 -9.99 18.72
C ASN A 67 16.52 -10.60 17.43
N TYR A 68 15.20 -10.42 17.17
CA TYR A 68 14.60 -10.87 15.93
C TYR A 68 14.38 -9.67 15.00
N PRO A 69 14.65 -9.85 13.68
CA PRO A 69 14.38 -8.79 12.71
C PRO A 69 12.89 -8.43 12.71
N LEU A 70 12.61 -7.13 12.66
CA LEU A 70 11.25 -6.60 12.59
C LEU A 70 11.17 -5.60 11.46
N THR A 71 10.25 -5.84 10.53
CA THR A 71 9.98 -4.91 9.44
C THR A 71 8.60 -4.30 9.64
N THR A 72 8.54 -2.96 9.65
CA THR A 72 7.28 -2.22 9.75
C THR A 72 7.12 -1.31 8.56
N CYS A 73 5.88 -1.04 8.19
CA CYS A 73 5.52 -0.17 7.08
C CYS A 73 4.54 0.89 7.56
N ALA A 74 4.67 2.09 7.02
CA ALA A 74 3.73 3.18 7.27
C ALA A 74 3.48 3.93 5.98
N VAL A 75 2.25 4.40 5.78
CA VAL A 75 1.94 5.20 4.59
C VAL A 75 2.53 6.61 4.76
N THR A 76 3.06 7.17 3.66
CA THR A 76 3.57 8.54 3.64
C THR A 76 2.45 9.51 3.30
N GLU A 77 2.71 10.84 3.45
CA GLU A 77 1.74 11.85 3.02
C GLU A 77 1.47 11.74 1.51
N LYS A 78 2.51 11.48 0.71
CA LYS A 78 2.35 11.25 -0.72
C LYS A 78 1.46 10.04 -0.99
N GLY A 79 1.68 8.95 -0.25
CA GLY A 79 0.87 7.74 -0.39
C GLY A 79 -0.58 7.96 -0.02
N LYS A 80 -0.84 8.71 1.05
CA LYS A 80 -2.21 9.05 1.45
C LYS A 80 -2.93 9.83 0.36
N HIS A 81 -2.27 10.86 -0.17
CA HIS A 81 -2.84 11.69 -1.22
C HIS A 81 -3.11 10.88 -2.48
N SER A 82 -2.15 10.06 -2.88
CA SER A 82 -2.29 9.20 -4.07
C SER A 82 -3.43 8.20 -3.91
N PHE A 83 -3.57 7.62 -2.72
CA PHE A 83 -4.64 6.69 -2.44
C PHE A 83 -6.01 7.37 -2.50
N GLU A 84 -6.14 8.54 -1.89
CA GLU A 84 -7.38 9.32 -1.91
C GLU A 84 -7.78 9.71 -3.33
N THR A 85 -6.82 10.14 -4.14
CA THR A 85 -7.04 10.46 -5.55
C THR A 85 -7.49 9.22 -6.33
N TYR A 86 -6.85 8.08 -6.08
CA TYR A 86 -7.23 6.82 -6.70
C TYR A 86 -8.67 6.44 -6.38
N VAL A 87 -9.07 6.54 -5.11
CA VAL A 87 -10.44 6.20 -4.67
C VAL A 87 -11.45 7.10 -5.36
N LYS A 88 -11.19 8.40 -5.42
CA LYS A 88 -12.08 9.35 -6.10
C LYS A 88 -12.23 9.02 -7.58
N SER A 89 -11.12 8.74 -8.25
CA SER A 89 -11.15 8.38 -9.67
C SER A 89 -11.89 7.06 -9.91
N LEU A 90 -11.70 6.10 -9.00
CA LEU A 90 -12.39 4.81 -9.09
C LEU A 90 -13.91 4.97 -8.93
N GLN A 91 -14.36 5.90 -8.08
CA GLN A 91 -15.78 6.16 -7.88
C GLN A 91 -16.47 6.58 -9.18
N ASP A 92 -15.78 7.31 -10.07
CA ASP A 92 -16.31 7.69 -11.35
C ASP A 92 -16.63 6.48 -12.25
N TYR A 93 -15.89 5.38 -12.06
CA TYR A 93 -16.14 4.12 -12.77
C TYR A 93 -17.37 3.40 -12.23
N LEU A 94 -17.66 3.59 -10.95
CA LEU A 94 -18.76 2.90 -10.28
C LEU A 94 -20.07 3.67 -10.41
N LYS A 95 -19.98 5.00 -10.56
CA LYS A 95 -21.15 5.89 -10.69
C LYS A 95 -20.89 6.91 -11.80
N PRO A 96 -20.86 6.47 -13.05
CA PRO A 96 -20.60 7.36 -14.18
C PRO A 96 -21.67 8.40 -14.41
#